data_84ab04647020b76709b1f86fd4635b35
#
_entry.id   84ab04647020b76709b1f86fd4635b35
#
_cell.length_a   1.000
_cell.length_b   1.000
_cell.length_c   1.000
_cell.angle_alpha   90.00
_cell.angle_beta   90.00
_cell.angle_gamma   90.00
#
_symmetry.space_group_name_H-M   'P 1'
#
loop_
_entity.id
_entity.type
_entity.pdbx_description
1 polymer ?
#
loop_
_entity_poly.entity_id
_entity_poly.type
_entity_poly.pdbx_seq_one_letter_code
_entity_poly.pdbx_strand_id
1 'polypeptide(L)'
;MRMLKLFCLLCVFTIASLFVTEKALASCTATVTTLNFGNINPVTAGAVDVNATVNYSCSSLISLLSYIKVCIEIGPGPQDADVNNRELTHTTIASEKLTYNVYSNPARTTVFGNVYGSGSPPVTILHGPYTLGLLATASGSQTIYGRLPAANPFMQRSIGQYNSTLPVTVRMALVSVAGQSPCLDLSPANIPLSVTATLISACKISAQPLGFGIHPSNFSANVTSTSTIASSCTKGTPYQIGLNNGLYAVGNQRRMKAGDGQFINYELYKDAARAQRWGAALNTAETLAGVATGVTQNATVYGSVPPQAGLRAADYKDTITVTITY
;
A
#
# COMPACT_ATOMS: atom_id res chain seq x y z
N MET A 1 40.22 50.96 -51.46
CA MET A 1 38.97 50.95 -50.68
C MET A 1 38.24 49.60 -50.64
N ARG A 2 38.29 48.74 -51.66
CA ARG A 2 37.61 47.42 -51.63
C ARG A 2 38.30 46.37 -50.72
N MET A 3 39.64 46.35 -50.66
CA MET A 3 40.38 45.42 -49.79
C MET A 3 40.21 45.68 -48.28
N LEU A 4 40.14 47.00 -47.91
CA LEU A 4 39.94 47.34 -46.47
C LEU A 4 38.57 46.99 -45.96
N LYS A 5 37.52 47.02 -46.81
CA LYS A 5 36.17 46.58 -46.45
C LYS A 5 36.05 45.04 -46.27
N LEU A 6 36.80 44.27 -47.06
CA LEU A 6 36.83 42.82 -46.98
C LEU A 6 37.54 42.35 -45.68
N PHE A 7 38.62 43.07 -45.29
CA PHE A 7 39.36 42.77 -44.05
C PHE A 7 38.54 43.09 -42.81
N CYS A 8 37.77 44.19 -42.77
CA CYS A 8 36.86 44.51 -41.71
C CYS A 8 35.69 43.52 -41.60
N LEU A 9 35.13 43.00 -42.72
CA LEU A 9 34.06 42.01 -42.72
C LEU A 9 34.55 40.66 -42.22
N LEU A 10 35.76 40.22 -42.51
CA LEU A 10 36.38 39.00 -41.98
C LEU A 10 36.66 39.11 -40.47
N CYS A 11 37.14 40.28 -39.99
CA CYS A 11 37.36 40.49 -38.54
C CYS A 11 36.07 40.52 -37.76
N VAL A 12 34.99 41.09 -38.34
CA VAL A 12 33.65 41.05 -37.65
C VAL A 12 33.06 39.65 -37.62
N PHE A 13 33.28 38.81 -38.64
CA PHE A 13 32.84 37.41 -38.66
C PHE A 13 33.65 36.53 -37.70
N THR A 14 34.95 36.78 -37.52
CA THR A 14 35.79 36.04 -36.58
C THR A 14 35.53 36.44 -35.12
N ILE A 15 35.13 37.68 -34.85
CA ILE A 15 34.73 38.12 -33.49
C ILE A 15 33.33 37.65 -33.15
N ALA A 16 32.40 37.54 -34.11
CA ALA A 16 31.05 36.99 -33.88
C ALA A 16 31.04 35.50 -33.59
N SER A 17 32.04 34.73 -34.03
CA SER A 17 32.14 33.29 -33.71
C SER A 17 32.78 33.01 -32.35
N LEU A 18 33.27 34.00 -31.61
CA LEU A 18 33.80 33.85 -30.24
C LEU A 18 32.76 34.06 -29.15
N PHE A 19 31.52 34.47 -29.48
CA PHE A 19 30.39 34.40 -28.59
C PHE A 19 29.68 33.05 -28.72
N VAL A 20 30.43 31.91 -28.65
CA VAL A 20 29.87 30.68 -28.17
C VAL A 20 29.51 30.98 -26.71
N THR A 21 28.23 31.15 -26.44
CA THR A 21 27.70 31.18 -25.10
C THR A 21 28.12 29.87 -24.43
N GLU A 22 29.24 29.89 -23.71
CA GLU A 22 29.54 28.86 -22.74
C GLU A 22 28.37 28.86 -21.78
N LYS A 23 27.44 27.94 -22.00
CA LYS A 23 26.45 27.61 -20.97
C LYS A 23 27.28 27.30 -19.73
N ALA A 24 27.09 28.10 -18.71
CA ALA A 24 27.78 27.95 -17.44
C ALA A 24 27.89 26.45 -17.11
N LEU A 25 29.13 26.00 -16.84
CA LEU A 25 29.47 24.61 -16.52
C LEU A 25 28.86 24.16 -15.18
N ALA A 26 27.67 24.65 -14.83
CA ALA A 26 26.92 24.26 -13.67
C ALA A 26 25.92 23.18 -14.07
N SER A 27 26.00 22.00 -13.48
CA SER A 27 25.06 20.89 -13.74
C SER A 27 24.87 20.03 -12.52
N CYS A 28 23.63 19.51 -12.35
CA CYS A 28 23.32 18.44 -11.41
C CYS A 28 22.91 17.17 -12.16
N THR A 29 23.35 16.05 -11.64
CA THR A 29 22.83 14.72 -11.98
C THR A 29 22.25 14.08 -10.71
N ALA A 30 21.21 13.28 -10.84
CA ALA A 30 20.66 12.59 -9.71
C ALA A 30 20.03 11.25 -10.12
N THR A 31 19.95 10.34 -9.16
CA THR A 31 19.22 9.07 -9.25
C THR A 31 18.39 8.88 -7.99
N VAL A 32 17.27 8.17 -8.09
CA VAL A 32 16.43 7.85 -6.95
C VAL A 32 16.02 6.39 -6.99
N THR A 33 16.02 5.72 -5.82
CA THR A 33 15.50 4.36 -5.69
C THR A 33 13.98 4.39 -5.54
N THR A 34 13.30 3.30 -5.94
CA THR A 34 11.86 3.16 -5.77
C THR A 34 11.47 3.15 -4.29
N LEU A 35 10.37 3.82 -3.94
CA LEU A 35 9.73 3.75 -2.63
C LEU A 35 8.65 2.67 -2.67
N ASN A 36 8.99 1.45 -2.26
CA ASN A 36 8.10 0.30 -2.34
C ASN A 36 7.62 -0.12 -0.95
N PHE A 37 6.31 0.04 -0.68
CA PHE A 37 5.66 -0.38 0.57
C PHE A 37 5.43 -1.90 0.65
N GLY A 38 5.68 -2.64 -0.43
CA GLY A 38 5.57 -4.09 -0.49
C GLY A 38 4.13 -4.60 -0.48
N ASN A 39 3.99 -5.87 -0.04
CA ASN A 39 2.71 -6.53 0.11
C ASN A 39 2.10 -6.20 1.48
N ILE A 40 0.93 -5.59 1.48
CA ILE A 40 0.21 -5.15 2.67
C ILE A 40 -0.92 -6.14 2.93
N ASN A 41 -0.88 -6.79 4.11
CA ASN A 41 -1.97 -7.63 4.59
C ASN A 41 -2.98 -6.75 5.35
N PRO A 42 -4.17 -6.47 4.81
CA PRO A 42 -5.13 -5.55 5.41
C PRO A 42 -5.68 -5.96 6.78
N VAL A 43 -5.61 -7.25 7.13
CA VAL A 43 -6.07 -7.76 8.44
C VAL A 43 -5.09 -7.39 9.56
N THR A 44 -3.79 -7.34 9.26
CA THR A 44 -2.74 -7.13 10.27
C THR A 44 -1.98 -5.81 10.10
N ALA A 45 -2.21 -5.08 9.01
CA ALA A 45 -1.47 -3.87 8.70
C ALA A 45 -1.73 -2.76 9.72
N GLY A 46 -0.64 -2.26 10.30
CA GLY A 46 -0.56 -0.96 10.95
C GLY A 46 -0.03 0.09 9.97
N ALA A 47 0.69 1.09 10.47
CA ALA A 47 1.46 1.98 9.62
C ALA A 47 2.62 1.21 8.97
N VAL A 48 2.83 1.42 7.66
CA VAL A 48 3.90 0.78 6.90
C VAL A 48 4.95 1.84 6.56
N ASP A 49 6.17 1.62 7.03
CA ASP A 49 7.30 2.52 6.87
C ASP A 49 8.35 1.92 5.93
N VAL A 50 8.80 2.71 4.96
CA VAL A 50 9.85 2.32 4.00
C VAL A 50 10.74 3.52 3.70
N ASN A 51 11.91 3.26 3.12
CA ASN A 51 12.85 4.31 2.75
C ASN A 51 13.25 4.18 1.27
N ALA A 52 13.55 5.32 0.66
CA ALA A 52 14.22 5.43 -0.62
C ALA A 52 15.42 6.38 -0.48
N THR A 53 16.29 6.43 -1.48
CA THR A 53 17.49 7.28 -1.44
C THR A 53 17.61 8.06 -2.75
N VAL A 54 17.80 9.36 -2.63
CA VAL A 54 18.26 10.23 -3.73
C VAL A 54 19.78 10.32 -3.63
N ASN A 55 20.49 9.93 -4.68
CA ASN A 55 21.91 10.22 -4.84
C ASN A 55 22.06 11.39 -5.84
N TYR A 56 22.94 12.30 -5.55
CA TYR A 56 23.16 13.48 -6.38
C TYR A 56 24.64 13.78 -6.57
N SER A 57 24.94 14.45 -7.69
CA SER A 57 26.23 15.04 -7.98
C SER A 57 26.01 16.33 -8.76
N CYS A 58 26.41 17.45 -8.15
CA CYS A 58 26.31 18.78 -8.74
C CYS A 58 27.72 19.37 -8.92
N SER A 59 28.02 19.90 -10.07
CA SER A 59 29.33 20.51 -10.38
C SER A 59 29.17 21.92 -10.92
N SER A 60 30.12 22.81 -10.57
CA SER A 60 30.16 24.16 -11.06
C SER A 60 31.58 24.72 -11.01
N LEU A 61 31.87 25.67 -11.92
CA LEU A 61 33.03 26.56 -11.77
C LEU A 61 32.76 27.53 -10.60
N ILE A 62 33.68 27.60 -9.68
CA ILE A 62 33.53 28.41 -8.45
C ILE A 62 34.47 29.59 -8.42
N SER A 63 34.00 30.71 -7.86
CA SER A 63 34.76 31.85 -7.44
C SER A 63 35.32 31.67 -6.02
N LEU A 64 36.15 32.61 -5.60
CA LEU A 64 36.84 32.60 -4.32
C LEU A 64 35.89 32.37 -3.13
N LEU A 65 36.22 31.40 -2.24
CA LEU A 65 35.53 31.11 -1.00
C LEU A 65 33.99 30.89 -1.13
N SER A 66 33.60 30.12 -2.15
CA SER A 66 32.18 29.80 -2.40
C SER A 66 31.79 28.45 -1.84
N TYR A 67 30.50 28.32 -1.58
CA TYR A 67 29.84 27.05 -1.23
C TYR A 67 28.92 26.61 -2.37
N ILE A 68 28.72 25.31 -2.52
CA ILE A 68 27.64 24.73 -3.32
C ILE A 68 26.51 24.34 -2.36
N LYS A 69 25.39 25.03 -2.46
CA LYS A 69 24.15 24.68 -1.75
C LYS A 69 23.33 23.77 -2.67
N VAL A 70 23.11 22.53 -2.26
CA VAL A 70 22.26 21.57 -2.95
C VAL A 70 20.87 21.57 -2.29
N CYS A 71 19.83 21.70 -3.10
CA CYS A 71 18.45 21.67 -2.67
C CYS A 71 17.76 20.47 -3.33
N ILE A 72 17.19 19.60 -2.52
CA ILE A 72 16.41 18.45 -2.96
C ILE A 72 14.95 18.72 -2.67
N GLU A 73 14.11 18.59 -3.67
CA GLU A 73 12.67 18.85 -3.63
C GLU A 73 11.90 17.62 -4.07
N ILE A 74 10.75 17.39 -3.42
CA ILE A 74 9.79 16.36 -3.84
C ILE A 74 8.42 17.02 -3.96
N GLY A 75 7.97 17.19 -5.20
CA GLY A 75 6.66 17.75 -5.50
C GLY A 75 5.50 16.79 -5.21
N PRO A 76 4.27 17.26 -5.44
CA PRO A 76 3.09 16.40 -5.46
C PRO A 76 3.11 15.53 -6.73
N GLY A 77 2.48 14.36 -6.66
CA GLY A 77 2.20 13.53 -7.83
C GLY A 77 1.08 14.12 -8.71
N PRO A 78 0.85 13.55 -9.89
CA PRO A 78 -0.14 14.09 -10.84
C PRO A 78 -1.59 14.05 -10.34
N GLN A 79 -1.88 13.22 -9.34
CA GLN A 79 -3.21 13.04 -8.75
C GLN A 79 -3.33 13.67 -7.36
N ASP A 80 -2.26 14.26 -6.84
CA ASP A 80 -2.20 14.82 -5.50
C ASP A 80 -2.71 16.27 -5.50
N ALA A 81 -3.40 16.66 -4.45
CA ALA A 81 -3.81 18.05 -4.28
C ALA A 81 -2.61 18.96 -3.95
N ASP A 82 -1.69 18.47 -3.12
CA ASP A 82 -0.47 19.12 -2.69
C ASP A 82 0.52 18.12 -2.07
N VAL A 83 1.66 18.61 -1.58
CA VAL A 83 2.71 17.77 -0.97
C VAL A 83 2.31 17.13 0.37
N ASN A 84 1.25 17.60 1.02
CA ASN A 84 0.77 17.06 2.29
C ASN A 84 -0.30 15.97 2.09
N ASN A 85 -0.91 15.91 0.91
CA ASN A 85 -2.03 15.04 0.56
C ASN A 85 -1.67 14.13 -0.63
N ARG A 86 -0.64 13.29 -0.46
CA ARG A 86 -0.19 12.34 -1.50
C ARG A 86 -1.00 11.06 -1.47
N GLU A 87 -1.32 10.55 -2.66
CA GLU A 87 -2.16 9.37 -2.86
C GLU A 87 -1.52 8.37 -3.83
N LEU A 88 -1.57 7.10 -3.47
CA LEU A 88 -1.37 6.00 -4.40
C LEU A 88 -2.72 5.66 -5.03
N THR A 89 -2.77 5.53 -6.33
CA THR A 89 -3.98 5.16 -7.08
C THR A 89 -3.88 3.71 -7.53
N HIS A 90 -4.99 2.96 -7.40
CA HIS A 90 -5.07 1.59 -7.89
C HIS A 90 -4.88 1.54 -9.41
N THR A 91 -4.09 0.59 -9.89
CA THR A 91 -3.68 0.52 -11.31
C THR A 91 -4.81 0.36 -12.32
N THR A 92 -5.93 -0.21 -11.92
CA THR A 92 -7.11 -0.45 -12.80
C THR A 92 -8.39 0.23 -12.32
N ILE A 93 -8.44 0.75 -11.08
CA ILE A 93 -9.63 1.36 -10.47
C ILE A 93 -9.25 2.74 -9.95
N ALA A 94 -9.35 3.77 -10.79
CA ALA A 94 -8.86 5.12 -10.49
C ALA A 94 -9.51 5.78 -9.26
N SER A 95 -10.71 5.35 -8.85
CA SER A 95 -11.39 5.82 -7.64
C SER A 95 -10.84 5.22 -6.34
N GLU A 96 -10.07 4.14 -6.42
CA GLU A 96 -9.47 3.47 -5.27
C GLU A 96 -8.09 4.06 -4.97
N LYS A 97 -7.94 4.60 -3.78
CA LYS A 97 -6.73 5.33 -3.38
C LYS A 97 -6.27 4.95 -1.98
N LEU A 98 -4.96 5.02 -1.74
CA LEU A 98 -4.32 4.90 -0.43
C LEU A 98 -3.57 6.19 -0.16
N THR A 99 -3.80 6.81 0.98
CA THR A 99 -3.04 7.99 1.40
C THR A 99 -1.66 7.58 1.89
N TYR A 100 -0.64 8.33 1.53
CA TYR A 100 0.73 8.16 2.04
C TYR A 100 1.41 9.52 2.13
N ASN A 101 2.59 9.56 2.73
CA ASN A 101 3.45 10.72 2.58
C ASN A 101 4.94 10.33 2.62
N VAL A 102 5.77 11.29 2.22
CA VAL A 102 7.22 11.20 2.27
C VAL A 102 7.77 12.32 3.15
N TYR A 103 8.80 12.00 3.91
CA TYR A 103 9.37 12.87 4.95
C TYR A 103 10.87 12.99 4.78
N SER A 104 11.43 14.11 5.24
CA SER A 104 12.85 14.39 5.21
C SER A 104 13.61 13.87 6.44
N ASN A 105 12.90 13.45 7.48
CA ASN A 105 13.47 12.99 8.75
C ASN A 105 12.99 11.58 9.13
N PRO A 106 13.79 10.79 9.88
CA PRO A 106 13.43 9.40 10.25
C PRO A 106 12.22 9.31 11.19
N ALA A 107 11.93 10.38 11.98
CA ALA A 107 10.74 10.45 12.82
C ALA A 107 9.45 10.62 12.01
N ARG A 108 9.53 10.95 10.71
CA ARG A 108 8.40 11.19 9.80
C ARG A 108 7.46 12.27 10.30
N THR A 109 8.04 13.38 10.75
CA THR A 109 7.30 14.56 11.25
C THR A 109 7.40 15.76 10.33
N THR A 110 8.45 15.82 9.48
CA THR A 110 8.67 16.90 8.52
C THR A 110 8.41 16.40 7.11
N VAL A 111 7.30 16.82 6.50
CA VAL A 111 6.97 16.44 5.12
C VAL A 111 8.06 16.96 4.18
N PHE A 112 8.52 16.09 3.29
CA PHE A 112 9.49 16.44 2.27
C PHE A 112 8.77 17.14 1.12
N GLY A 113 8.94 18.45 1.01
CA GLY A 113 8.23 19.29 0.06
C GLY A 113 9.14 19.96 -0.98
N ASN A 114 8.70 21.12 -1.45
CA ASN A 114 9.38 21.92 -2.46
C ASN A 114 9.40 23.42 -2.07
N VAL A 115 10.13 24.22 -2.83
CA VAL A 115 10.26 25.68 -2.58
C VAL A 115 8.96 26.47 -2.80
N TYR A 116 7.99 25.90 -3.49
CA TYR A 116 6.72 26.55 -3.83
C TYR A 116 5.56 26.16 -2.90
N GLY A 117 5.76 25.13 -2.06
CA GLY A 117 4.75 24.65 -1.13
C GLY A 117 4.81 25.33 0.22
N SER A 118 3.71 25.85 0.72
CA SER A 118 3.63 26.42 2.08
C SER A 118 3.74 25.30 3.13
N GLY A 119 4.68 25.43 4.06
CA GLY A 119 4.79 24.56 5.24
C GLY A 119 5.57 23.25 5.08
N SER A 120 6.07 22.93 3.89
CA SER A 120 6.84 21.71 3.64
C SER A 120 8.12 22.05 2.88
N PRO A 121 9.22 22.33 3.58
CA PRO A 121 10.45 22.83 2.96
C PRO A 121 11.20 21.73 2.18
N PRO A 122 12.03 22.12 1.19
CA PRO A 122 13.03 21.24 0.60
C PRO A 122 14.13 20.90 1.61
N VAL A 123 14.86 19.82 1.36
CA VAL A 123 16.11 19.54 2.08
C VAL A 123 17.23 20.34 1.44
N THR A 124 18.00 21.05 2.27
CA THR A 124 19.16 21.83 1.82
C THR A 124 20.44 21.29 2.43
N ILE A 125 21.47 21.10 1.59
CA ILE A 125 22.77 20.58 1.98
C ILE A 125 23.84 21.54 1.49
N LEU A 126 24.76 21.91 2.35
CA LEU A 126 25.83 22.84 2.05
C LEU A 126 27.17 22.11 1.95
N HIS A 127 27.87 22.31 0.83
CA HIS A 127 29.19 21.78 0.57
C HIS A 127 30.22 22.91 0.43
N GLY A 128 31.40 22.73 0.97
CA GLY A 128 32.49 23.72 0.93
C GLY A 128 32.92 24.15 2.34
N PRO A 129 33.70 25.27 2.50
CA PRO A 129 34.07 26.20 1.43
C PRO A 129 35.04 25.63 0.41
N TYR A 130 34.88 26.03 -0.86
CA TYR A 130 35.79 25.69 -1.95
C TYR A 130 36.73 26.86 -2.22
N THR A 131 38.00 26.57 -2.55
CA THR A 131 38.97 27.56 -2.93
C THR A 131 39.03 27.73 -4.46
N LEU A 132 39.58 28.85 -4.90
CA LEU A 132 39.56 29.39 -6.26
C LEU A 132 39.78 28.47 -7.46
N GLY A 133 39.01 28.78 -8.54
CA GLY A 133 39.44 28.60 -9.95
C GLY A 133 39.30 27.19 -10.52
N LEU A 134 38.67 26.26 -9.82
CA LEU A 134 38.52 24.88 -10.29
C LEU A 134 37.06 24.46 -10.36
N LEU A 135 36.76 23.45 -11.17
CA LEU A 135 35.47 22.80 -11.17
C LEU A 135 35.29 22.09 -9.82
N ALA A 136 34.33 22.59 -9.01
CA ALA A 136 33.98 21.94 -7.77
C ALA A 136 32.78 21.00 -7.95
N THR A 137 32.83 19.89 -7.24
CA THR A 137 31.73 18.89 -7.22
C THR A 137 31.22 18.70 -5.82
N ALA A 138 29.89 18.80 -5.66
CA ALA A 138 29.15 18.50 -4.45
C ALA A 138 28.31 17.24 -4.69
N SER A 139 28.68 16.12 -4.07
CA SER A 139 27.96 14.86 -4.20
C SER A 139 27.57 14.31 -2.84
N GLY A 140 26.50 13.53 -2.83
CA GLY A 140 25.99 12.92 -1.60
C GLY A 140 24.72 12.14 -1.82
N SER A 141 24.10 11.77 -0.70
CA SER A 141 22.82 11.07 -0.70
C SER A 141 21.87 11.66 0.35
N GLN A 142 20.57 11.62 0.08
CA GLN A 142 19.49 11.99 0.99
C GLN A 142 18.49 10.86 1.08
N THR A 143 18.19 10.42 2.30
CA THR A 143 17.14 9.43 2.54
C THR A 143 15.77 10.09 2.48
N ILE A 144 14.84 9.43 1.79
CA ILE A 144 13.41 9.72 1.77
C ILE A 144 12.72 8.70 2.66
N TYR A 145 11.96 9.17 3.64
CA TYR A 145 11.24 8.32 4.60
C TYR A 145 9.77 8.28 4.21
N GLY A 146 9.29 7.15 3.67
CA GLY A 146 7.89 6.97 3.30
C GLY A 146 7.07 6.36 4.41
N ARG A 147 5.78 6.74 4.51
CA ARG A 147 4.79 6.14 5.40
C ARG A 147 3.43 6.02 4.75
N LEU A 148 2.87 4.82 4.79
CA LEU A 148 1.43 4.56 4.66
C LEU A 148 0.85 4.54 6.09
N PRO A 149 -0.04 5.48 6.46
CA PRO A 149 -0.60 5.52 7.81
C PRO A 149 -1.56 4.36 8.07
N ALA A 150 -1.64 3.90 9.33
CA ALA A 150 -2.59 2.88 9.78
C ALA A 150 -4.07 3.28 9.60
N ALA A 151 -4.34 4.58 9.47
CA ALA A 151 -5.69 5.11 9.23
C ALA A 151 -6.23 4.80 7.82
N ASN A 152 -5.41 4.27 6.89
CA ASN A 152 -5.92 3.81 5.60
C ASN A 152 -6.95 2.71 5.81
N PRO A 153 -8.11 2.77 5.12
CA PRO A 153 -9.14 1.75 5.22
C PRO A 153 -8.79 0.53 4.35
N PHE A 154 -7.66 -0.12 4.63
CA PHE A 154 -7.09 -1.18 3.79
C PHE A 154 -8.07 -2.30 3.43
N MET A 155 -8.91 -2.74 4.39
CA MET A 155 -9.92 -3.77 4.14
C MET A 155 -10.96 -3.35 3.08
N GLN A 156 -11.32 -2.07 3.05
CA GLN A 156 -12.34 -1.51 2.16
C GLN A 156 -11.79 -1.09 0.80
N ARG A 157 -10.48 -1.23 0.59
CA ARG A 157 -9.81 -0.99 -0.69
C ARG A 157 -9.65 -2.29 -1.45
N SER A 158 -9.75 -2.20 -2.76
CA SER A 158 -9.65 -3.38 -3.64
C SER A 158 -8.25 -3.98 -3.59
N ILE A 159 -8.19 -5.32 -3.62
CA ILE A 159 -6.92 -6.04 -3.81
C ILE A 159 -6.26 -5.61 -5.10
N GLY A 160 -4.94 -5.53 -5.11
CA GLY A 160 -4.16 -5.17 -6.29
C GLY A 160 -3.06 -4.17 -6.02
N GLN A 161 -2.43 -3.72 -7.10
CA GLN A 161 -1.32 -2.79 -7.06
C GLN A 161 -1.82 -1.34 -7.08
N TYR A 162 -1.19 -0.52 -6.25
CA TYR A 162 -1.36 0.93 -6.16
C TYR A 162 -0.04 1.60 -6.47
N ASN A 163 -0.05 2.67 -7.25
CA ASN A 163 1.14 3.41 -7.63
C ASN A 163 0.93 4.93 -7.63
N SER A 164 2.05 5.63 -7.56
CA SER A 164 2.17 7.06 -7.81
C SER A 164 3.57 7.35 -8.36
N THR A 165 3.76 8.52 -8.96
CA THR A 165 5.06 9.00 -9.40
C THR A 165 5.23 10.43 -8.92
N LEU A 166 6.24 10.67 -8.07
CA LEU A 166 6.54 12.00 -7.55
C LEU A 166 7.69 12.63 -8.35
N PRO A 167 7.61 13.91 -8.72
CA PRO A 167 8.73 14.63 -9.27
C PRO A 167 9.75 14.93 -8.16
N VAL A 168 10.97 14.44 -8.32
CA VAL A 168 12.13 14.81 -7.50
C VAL A 168 13.00 15.76 -8.31
N THR A 169 13.30 16.92 -7.75
CA THR A 169 14.17 17.93 -8.36
C THR A 169 15.38 18.17 -7.47
N VAL A 170 16.57 18.03 -8.03
CA VAL A 170 17.82 18.39 -7.38
C VAL A 170 18.34 19.67 -8.05
N ARG A 171 18.44 20.75 -7.27
CA ARG A 171 18.93 22.06 -7.70
C ARG A 171 20.20 22.40 -6.97
N MET A 172 21.00 23.30 -7.54
CA MET A 172 22.15 23.87 -6.86
C MET A 172 22.12 25.40 -6.91
N ALA A 173 22.76 26.02 -5.95
CA ALA A 173 23.09 27.44 -5.93
C ALA A 173 24.52 27.64 -5.47
N LEU A 174 25.22 28.61 -6.05
CA LEU A 174 26.49 29.09 -5.53
C LEU A 174 26.23 30.18 -4.49
N VAL A 175 26.80 30.04 -3.32
CA VAL A 175 26.61 30.97 -2.23
C VAL A 175 27.94 31.39 -1.65
N SER A 176 28.14 32.70 -1.43
CA SER A 176 29.36 33.26 -0.84
C SER A 176 29.43 33.11 0.69
N VAL A 177 28.26 32.97 1.35
CA VAL A 177 28.14 32.77 2.80
C VAL A 177 27.13 31.67 3.06
N ALA A 178 27.42 30.79 4.01
CA ALA A 178 26.54 29.70 4.38
C ALA A 178 25.11 30.20 4.71
N GLY A 179 24.11 29.69 3.99
CA GLY A 179 22.69 29.88 4.28
C GLY A 179 21.98 31.06 3.62
N GLN A 180 22.62 31.87 2.81
CA GLN A 180 22.07 33.14 2.29
C GLN A 180 21.60 33.11 0.82
N SER A 181 21.06 32.05 0.29
CA SER A 181 20.44 32.11 -1.04
C SER A 181 19.25 31.19 -1.12
N PRO A 182 18.14 31.57 -1.77
CA PRO A 182 17.11 30.62 -2.13
C PRO A 182 17.70 29.53 -3.04
N CYS A 183 17.04 28.39 -3.12
CA CYS A 183 17.37 27.32 -4.05
C CYS A 183 16.99 27.74 -5.48
N LEU A 184 17.80 28.63 -6.08
CA LEU A 184 17.56 29.15 -7.43
C LEU A 184 18.23 28.30 -8.51
N ASP A 185 17.60 28.30 -9.64
CA ASP A 185 17.72 27.45 -10.81
C ASP A 185 19.05 27.51 -11.55
N LEU A 186 20.06 26.79 -11.09
CA LEU A 186 21.17 26.43 -11.97
C LEU A 186 21.04 24.94 -12.31
N SER A 187 20.62 24.66 -13.56
CA SER A 187 20.60 23.34 -14.21
C SER A 187 20.02 22.20 -13.30
N PRO A 188 18.71 22.19 -13.04
CA PRO A 188 18.09 21.18 -12.18
C PRO A 188 18.14 19.80 -12.84
N ALA A 189 18.39 18.75 -12.03
CA ALA A 189 18.10 17.36 -12.39
C ALA A 189 16.69 17.02 -11.94
N ASN A 190 15.82 16.63 -12.88
CA ASN A 190 14.46 16.18 -12.61
C ASN A 190 14.38 14.68 -12.84
N ILE A 191 13.97 13.93 -11.81
CA ILE A 191 13.89 12.48 -11.85
C ILE A 191 12.56 12.01 -11.24
N PRO A 192 11.91 10.96 -11.80
CA PRO A 192 10.69 10.41 -11.23
C PRO A 192 11.00 9.46 -10.09
N LEU A 193 10.40 9.69 -8.90
CA LEU A 193 10.34 8.72 -7.81
C LEU A 193 9.10 7.85 -8.00
N SER A 194 9.29 6.59 -8.34
CA SER A 194 8.20 5.61 -8.35
C SER A 194 7.85 5.19 -6.93
N VAL A 195 6.55 5.24 -6.60
CA VAL A 195 6.01 4.82 -5.31
C VAL A 195 4.99 3.72 -5.54
N THR A 196 5.13 2.58 -4.86
CA THR A 196 4.28 1.40 -5.07
C THR A 196 3.85 0.74 -3.76
N ALA A 197 2.65 0.14 -3.78
CA ALA A 197 2.13 -0.72 -2.72
C ALA A 197 1.24 -1.79 -3.34
N THR A 198 1.12 -2.95 -2.71
CA THR A 198 0.21 -4.01 -3.16
C THR A 198 -0.67 -4.45 -1.99
N LEU A 199 -2.00 -4.28 -2.11
CA LEU A 199 -2.93 -4.90 -1.18
C LEU A 199 -3.15 -6.35 -1.59
N ILE A 200 -2.88 -7.27 -0.67
CA ILE A 200 -3.10 -8.70 -0.88
C ILE A 200 -4.47 -9.14 -0.35
N SER A 201 -4.94 -10.28 -0.83
CA SER A 201 -6.08 -10.98 -0.25
C SER A 201 -5.79 -11.33 1.20
N ALA A 202 -6.73 -11.02 2.09
CA ALA A 202 -6.66 -11.40 3.49
C ALA A 202 -8.07 -11.47 4.06
N CYS A 203 -8.32 -12.49 4.90
CA CYS A 203 -9.64 -12.74 5.49
C CYS A 203 -9.54 -12.95 7.01
N LYS A 204 -10.58 -12.50 7.70
CA LYS A 204 -10.87 -12.82 9.10
C LYS A 204 -12.23 -13.47 9.17
N ILE A 205 -12.37 -14.55 9.95
CA ILE A 205 -13.63 -15.28 10.12
C ILE A 205 -13.89 -15.54 11.60
N SER A 206 -15.17 -15.51 11.99
CA SER A 206 -15.64 -15.92 13.30
C SER A 206 -17.01 -16.62 13.17
N ALA A 207 -17.33 -17.53 14.08
CA ALA A 207 -18.59 -18.24 14.11
C ALA A 207 -19.19 -18.19 15.51
N GLN A 208 -20.53 -18.10 15.58
CA GLN A 208 -21.28 -18.21 16.81
C GLN A 208 -21.66 -19.67 17.08
N PRO A 209 -21.80 -20.10 18.34
CA PRO A 209 -22.32 -21.41 18.66
C PRO A 209 -23.73 -21.61 18.06
N LEU A 210 -24.05 -22.87 17.69
CA LEU A 210 -25.39 -23.27 17.30
C LEU A 210 -25.95 -24.20 18.37
N GLY A 211 -27.00 -23.76 19.04
CA GLY A 211 -27.68 -24.54 20.08
C GLY A 211 -29.06 -24.99 19.61
N PHE A 212 -29.35 -26.28 19.72
CA PHE A 212 -30.69 -26.83 19.41
C PHE A 212 -31.69 -26.70 20.55
N GLY A 213 -31.23 -26.37 21.77
CA GLY A 213 -32.09 -26.24 22.94
C GLY A 213 -32.35 -27.56 23.64
N ILE A 214 -33.37 -27.57 24.50
CA ILE A 214 -33.81 -28.74 25.30
C ILE A 214 -35.07 -29.30 24.66
N HIS A 215 -35.04 -30.58 24.33
CA HIS A 215 -36.15 -31.28 23.68
C HIS A 215 -36.40 -32.63 24.38
N PRO A 216 -37.64 -33.14 24.39
CA PRO A 216 -37.91 -34.51 24.86
C PRO A 216 -37.19 -35.53 23.95
N SER A 217 -36.80 -36.68 24.52
CA SER A 217 -36.06 -37.72 23.77
C SER A 217 -36.85 -38.39 22.64
N ASN A 218 -38.18 -38.20 22.64
CA ASN A 218 -39.12 -38.77 21.65
C ASN A 218 -39.73 -37.73 20.70
N PHE A 219 -38.98 -36.65 20.38
CA PHE A 219 -39.49 -35.66 19.43
C PHE A 219 -39.79 -36.28 18.05
N SER A 220 -40.90 -35.85 17.43
CA SER A 220 -41.44 -36.43 16.18
C SER A 220 -41.26 -35.56 14.96
N ALA A 221 -40.77 -34.33 15.15
CA ALA A 221 -40.46 -33.36 14.06
C ALA A 221 -39.00 -32.95 14.12
N ASN A 222 -38.48 -32.46 13.03
CA ASN A 222 -37.12 -31.92 13.00
C ASN A 222 -36.96 -30.80 14.02
N VAL A 223 -35.95 -30.91 14.88
CA VAL A 223 -35.51 -29.81 15.75
C VAL A 223 -34.56 -28.92 14.92
N THR A 224 -34.91 -27.66 14.82
CA THR A 224 -34.15 -26.71 13.96
C THR A 224 -33.59 -25.56 14.77
N SER A 225 -32.43 -25.05 14.34
CA SER A 225 -31.81 -23.89 14.93
C SER A 225 -30.99 -23.13 13.88
N THR A 226 -30.54 -21.94 14.24
CA THR A 226 -29.66 -21.12 13.34
C THR A 226 -28.49 -20.57 14.13
N SER A 227 -27.41 -20.31 13.42
CA SER A 227 -26.24 -19.57 13.91
C SER A 227 -25.68 -18.68 12.81
N THR A 228 -24.67 -17.90 13.13
CA THR A 228 -24.06 -16.93 12.19
C THR A 228 -22.57 -17.14 12.10
N ILE A 229 -22.07 -17.14 10.87
CA ILE A 229 -20.65 -17.00 10.53
C ILE A 229 -20.44 -15.60 10.00
N ALA A 230 -19.53 -14.85 10.61
CA ALA A 230 -19.11 -13.52 10.14
C ALA A 230 -17.74 -13.61 9.48
N SER A 231 -17.65 -13.12 8.25
CA SER A 231 -16.40 -13.04 7.50
C SER A 231 -16.10 -11.60 7.10
N SER A 232 -14.84 -11.20 7.19
CA SER A 232 -14.34 -9.90 6.72
C SER A 232 -13.09 -10.16 5.89
N CYS A 233 -13.16 -9.90 4.60
CA CYS A 233 -12.03 -10.03 3.68
C CYS A 233 -11.76 -8.72 2.96
N THR A 234 -10.53 -8.55 2.47
CA THR A 234 -10.14 -7.42 1.62
C THR A 234 -11.07 -7.34 0.42
N LYS A 235 -11.57 -6.15 0.11
CA LYS A 235 -12.47 -5.91 -1.03
C LYS A 235 -11.95 -6.52 -2.33
N GLY A 236 -12.84 -7.21 -3.03
CA GLY A 236 -12.51 -7.90 -4.28
C GLY A 236 -11.92 -9.30 -4.10
N THR A 237 -11.63 -9.75 -2.88
CA THR A 237 -11.14 -11.10 -2.61
C THR A 237 -12.24 -12.13 -2.88
N PRO A 238 -12.08 -13.09 -3.81
CA PRO A 238 -12.96 -14.24 -3.91
C PRO A 238 -12.70 -15.19 -2.75
N TYR A 239 -13.76 -15.76 -2.17
CA TYR A 239 -13.60 -16.68 -1.04
C TYR A 239 -14.63 -17.81 -1.08
N GLN A 240 -14.33 -18.89 -0.36
CA GLN A 240 -15.23 -19.99 -0.08
C GLN A 240 -15.22 -20.32 1.41
N ILE A 241 -16.40 -20.48 2.02
CA ILE A 241 -16.53 -20.91 3.41
C ILE A 241 -17.00 -22.35 3.43
N GLY A 242 -16.24 -23.22 4.07
CA GLY A 242 -16.54 -24.63 4.28
C GLY A 242 -16.75 -24.99 5.75
N LEU A 243 -17.59 -25.98 6.00
CA LEU A 243 -17.83 -26.59 7.31
C LEU A 243 -17.44 -28.07 7.25
N ASN A 244 -16.54 -28.52 8.12
CA ASN A 244 -16.17 -29.93 8.18
C ASN A 244 -17.36 -30.79 8.69
N ASN A 245 -17.14 -32.09 8.76
CA ASN A 245 -18.19 -33.03 9.22
C ASN A 245 -18.27 -33.19 10.76
N GLY A 246 -17.44 -32.43 11.51
CA GLY A 246 -17.39 -32.52 12.97
C GLY A 246 -16.45 -33.62 13.49
N LEU A 247 -16.27 -33.64 14.82
CA LEU A 247 -15.37 -34.59 15.48
C LEU A 247 -15.86 -36.03 15.48
N TYR A 248 -17.20 -36.24 15.43
CA TYR A 248 -17.81 -37.56 15.62
C TYR A 248 -18.52 -38.07 14.36
N ALA A 249 -18.19 -37.53 13.21
CA ALA A 249 -18.80 -37.91 11.95
C ALA A 249 -18.51 -39.38 11.57
N VAL A 250 -19.44 -40.00 10.83
CA VAL A 250 -19.22 -41.26 10.11
C VAL A 250 -19.49 -41.00 8.62
N GLY A 251 -18.43 -41.04 7.82
CA GLY A 251 -18.50 -40.57 6.45
C GLY A 251 -18.91 -39.10 6.41
N ASN A 252 -19.95 -38.78 5.69
CA ASN A 252 -20.49 -37.43 5.58
C ASN A 252 -21.58 -37.10 6.64
N GLN A 253 -22.00 -38.08 7.46
CA GLN A 253 -23.04 -37.90 8.48
C GLN A 253 -22.46 -37.21 9.71
N ARG A 254 -22.90 -36.01 10.02
CA ARG A 254 -22.59 -35.28 11.27
C ARG A 254 -23.27 -35.90 12.46
N ARG A 255 -22.56 -36.00 13.60
CA ARG A 255 -23.11 -36.52 14.84
C ARG A 255 -22.60 -35.72 16.03
N MET A 256 -23.49 -35.40 16.97
CA MET A 256 -23.15 -34.96 18.32
C MET A 256 -23.00 -36.17 19.24
N LYS A 257 -22.09 -36.11 20.19
CA LYS A 257 -21.82 -37.18 21.18
C LYS A 257 -22.22 -36.74 22.58
N ALA A 258 -22.85 -37.64 23.31
CA ALA A 258 -23.11 -37.50 24.75
C ALA A 258 -21.96 -38.06 25.60
N GLY A 259 -21.90 -37.68 26.88
CA GLY A 259 -20.88 -38.14 27.82
C GLY A 259 -20.90 -39.67 28.05
N ASP A 260 -22.06 -40.34 27.92
CA ASP A 260 -22.22 -41.78 27.98
C ASP A 260 -21.87 -42.54 26.69
N GLY A 261 -21.41 -41.82 25.67
CA GLY A 261 -21.00 -42.39 24.38
C GLY A 261 -22.11 -42.50 23.35
N GLN A 262 -23.33 -42.10 23.65
CA GLN A 262 -24.43 -42.11 22.70
C GLN A 262 -24.30 -40.99 21.68
N PHE A 263 -24.85 -41.20 20.47
CA PHE A 263 -24.79 -40.26 19.38
C PHE A 263 -26.18 -39.83 18.89
N ILE A 264 -26.27 -38.59 18.40
CA ILE A 264 -27.42 -38.04 17.70
C ILE A 264 -26.97 -37.45 16.36
N ASN A 265 -27.62 -37.82 15.26
CA ASN A 265 -27.32 -37.29 13.94
C ASN A 265 -27.90 -35.88 13.81
N TYR A 266 -27.18 -35.03 13.06
CA TYR A 266 -27.64 -33.70 12.69
C TYR A 266 -27.04 -33.30 11.34
N GLU A 267 -27.51 -32.18 10.79
CA GLU A 267 -26.95 -31.63 9.57
C GLU A 267 -26.99 -30.10 9.58
N LEU A 268 -26.09 -29.48 8.80
CA LEU A 268 -25.96 -28.04 8.64
C LEU A 268 -26.13 -27.65 7.17
N TYR A 269 -26.91 -26.59 6.93
CA TYR A 269 -27.31 -26.15 5.60
C TYR A 269 -27.03 -24.66 5.39
N LYS A 270 -26.93 -24.27 4.12
CA LYS A 270 -26.72 -22.88 3.69
C LYS A 270 -28.03 -22.12 3.52
N ASP A 271 -29.16 -22.79 3.42
CA ASP A 271 -30.47 -22.24 3.08
C ASP A 271 -31.52 -22.55 4.16
N ALA A 272 -32.51 -21.68 4.28
CA ALA A 272 -33.60 -21.81 5.23
C ALA A 272 -34.49 -23.04 4.98
N ALA A 273 -34.58 -23.48 3.71
CA ALA A 273 -35.31 -24.71 3.35
C ALA A 273 -34.56 -25.98 3.75
N ARG A 274 -33.30 -25.88 4.17
CA ARG A 274 -32.42 -27.00 4.53
C ARG A 274 -32.29 -28.04 3.42
N ALA A 275 -32.20 -27.58 2.18
CA ALA A 275 -32.00 -28.40 1.00
C ALA A 275 -30.54 -28.49 0.57
N GLN A 276 -29.75 -27.43 0.84
CA GLN A 276 -28.36 -27.32 0.43
C GLN A 276 -27.43 -27.58 1.63
N ARG A 277 -26.92 -28.80 1.73
CA ARG A 277 -25.93 -29.15 2.73
C ARG A 277 -24.72 -28.23 2.69
N TRP A 278 -24.24 -27.78 3.85
CA TRP A 278 -23.01 -27.01 3.96
C TRP A 278 -21.84 -27.92 4.33
N GLY A 279 -21.01 -28.28 3.34
CA GLY A 279 -19.82 -29.11 3.50
C GLY A 279 -18.53 -28.32 3.35
N ALA A 280 -17.43 -29.03 3.09
CA ALA A 280 -16.10 -28.46 2.99
C ALA A 280 -15.44 -28.65 1.62
N ALA A 281 -16.07 -29.35 0.67
CA ALA A 281 -15.50 -29.63 -0.64
C ALA A 281 -15.42 -28.34 -1.47
N LEU A 282 -14.19 -27.84 -1.68
CA LEU A 282 -13.93 -26.61 -2.43
C LEU A 282 -14.35 -26.79 -3.91
N ASN A 283 -14.76 -25.68 -4.52
CA ASN A 283 -15.19 -25.61 -5.93
C ASN A 283 -16.38 -26.52 -6.25
N THR A 284 -17.20 -26.81 -5.25
CA THR A 284 -18.45 -27.56 -5.37
C THR A 284 -19.62 -26.75 -4.79
N ALA A 285 -20.85 -27.24 -4.99
CA ALA A 285 -22.04 -26.67 -4.38
C ALA A 285 -22.09 -26.83 -2.85
N GLU A 286 -21.14 -27.51 -2.22
CA GLU A 286 -21.14 -27.71 -0.76
C GLU A 286 -20.66 -26.47 0.00
N THR A 287 -19.71 -25.71 -0.53
CA THR A 287 -19.22 -24.50 0.12
C THR A 287 -20.09 -23.28 -0.16
N LEU A 288 -20.00 -22.25 0.69
CA LEU A 288 -20.56 -20.94 0.42
C LEU A 288 -19.49 -20.07 -0.26
N ALA A 289 -19.65 -19.82 -1.55
CA ALA A 289 -18.74 -18.96 -2.32
C ALA A 289 -19.24 -17.51 -2.33
N GLY A 290 -18.29 -16.56 -2.40
CA GLY A 290 -18.58 -15.12 -2.47
C GLY A 290 -17.39 -14.30 -2.91
N VAL A 291 -17.65 -13.00 -3.10
CA VAL A 291 -16.62 -11.97 -3.31
C VAL A 291 -16.75 -10.94 -2.20
N ALA A 292 -15.64 -10.60 -1.57
CA ALA A 292 -15.60 -9.70 -0.44
C ALA A 292 -15.91 -8.25 -0.85
N THR A 293 -16.69 -7.59 -0.01
CA THR A 293 -17.08 -6.17 -0.19
C THR A 293 -16.18 -5.21 0.62
N GLY A 294 -15.25 -5.76 1.43
CA GLY A 294 -14.39 -4.98 2.32
C GLY A 294 -15.01 -4.66 3.68
N VAL A 295 -16.25 -5.09 3.91
CA VAL A 295 -16.93 -4.99 5.20
C VAL A 295 -17.36 -6.40 5.66
N THR A 296 -17.74 -6.52 6.93
CA THR A 296 -18.21 -7.80 7.47
C THR A 296 -19.46 -8.30 6.75
N GLN A 297 -19.39 -9.52 6.25
CA GLN A 297 -20.50 -10.25 5.62
C GLN A 297 -20.91 -11.41 6.52
N ASN A 298 -22.21 -11.53 6.78
CA ASN A 298 -22.77 -12.56 7.65
C ASN A 298 -23.45 -13.64 6.82
N ALA A 299 -23.17 -14.90 7.15
CA ALA A 299 -23.81 -16.06 6.58
C ALA A 299 -24.55 -16.84 7.67
N THR A 300 -25.82 -17.15 7.44
CA THR A 300 -26.61 -17.95 8.39
C THR A 300 -26.38 -19.43 8.18
N VAL A 301 -26.06 -20.14 9.26
CA VAL A 301 -26.01 -21.59 9.32
C VAL A 301 -27.39 -22.11 9.78
N TYR A 302 -28.01 -22.98 9.02
CA TYR A 302 -29.29 -23.60 9.36
C TYR A 302 -29.04 -25.04 9.81
N GLY A 303 -29.24 -25.29 11.10
CA GLY A 303 -29.09 -26.63 11.69
C GLY A 303 -30.40 -27.40 11.73
N SER A 304 -30.32 -28.74 11.61
CA SER A 304 -31.45 -29.64 11.76
C SER A 304 -31.04 -30.96 12.41
N VAL A 305 -31.78 -31.36 13.42
CA VAL A 305 -31.70 -32.69 14.03
C VAL A 305 -32.99 -33.45 13.67
N PRO A 306 -32.92 -34.51 12.85
CA PRO A 306 -34.09 -35.30 12.49
C PRO A 306 -34.55 -36.15 13.70
N PRO A 307 -35.82 -36.61 13.74
CA PRO A 307 -36.29 -37.57 14.75
C PRO A 307 -35.46 -38.85 14.70
N GLN A 308 -35.09 -39.36 15.89
CA GLN A 308 -34.29 -40.59 16.03
C GLN A 308 -34.78 -41.38 17.23
N ALA A 309 -34.79 -42.72 17.11
CA ALA A 309 -35.21 -43.59 18.14
C ALA A 309 -34.09 -43.88 19.18
N GLY A 310 -34.47 -44.23 20.41
CA GLY A 310 -33.56 -44.72 21.43
C GLY A 310 -32.66 -43.65 22.07
N LEU A 311 -33.02 -42.38 21.92
CA LEU A 311 -32.26 -41.28 22.56
C LEU A 311 -32.43 -41.28 24.07
N ARG A 312 -31.35 -41.01 24.80
CA ARG A 312 -31.34 -40.80 26.24
C ARG A 312 -31.28 -39.32 26.56
N ALA A 313 -31.75 -38.95 27.73
CA ALA A 313 -31.59 -37.60 28.24
C ALA A 313 -30.11 -37.33 28.55
N ALA A 314 -29.46 -36.50 27.79
CA ALA A 314 -28.05 -36.12 27.92
C ALA A 314 -27.75 -34.83 27.14
N ASP A 315 -26.62 -34.22 27.44
CA ASP A 315 -26.05 -33.13 26.65
C ASP A 315 -25.23 -33.69 25.47
N TYR A 316 -25.73 -33.48 24.27
CA TYR A 316 -25.06 -33.89 23.02
C TYR A 316 -24.26 -32.71 22.42
N LYS A 317 -22.97 -32.92 22.13
CA LYS A 317 -22.07 -31.89 21.66
C LYS A 317 -21.24 -32.36 20.46
N ASP A 318 -20.90 -31.44 19.57
CA ASP A 318 -19.91 -31.61 18.48
C ASP A 318 -19.13 -30.34 18.29
N THR A 319 -18.02 -30.42 17.59
CA THR A 319 -17.21 -29.26 17.18
C THR A 319 -17.04 -29.26 15.68
N ILE A 320 -17.53 -28.19 15.06
CA ILE A 320 -17.38 -27.93 13.62
C ILE A 320 -16.24 -26.97 13.38
N THR A 321 -15.30 -27.34 12.52
CA THR A 321 -14.30 -26.40 12.02
C THR A 321 -14.87 -25.64 10.83
N VAL A 322 -14.86 -24.30 10.95
CA VAL A 322 -15.21 -23.36 9.87
C VAL A 322 -13.92 -22.91 9.23
N THR A 323 -13.80 -23.09 7.91
CA THR A 323 -12.62 -22.70 7.13
C THR A 323 -13.03 -21.70 6.05
N ILE A 324 -12.28 -20.61 5.92
CA ILE A 324 -12.37 -19.69 4.78
C ILE A 324 -11.12 -19.87 3.92
N THR A 325 -11.33 -20.11 2.63
CA THR A 325 -10.27 -20.24 1.61
C THR A 325 -10.41 -19.10 0.61
N TYR A 326 -9.29 -18.42 0.26
CA TYR A 326 -9.24 -17.24 -0.60
C TYR A 326 -7.94 -17.16 -1.39
#